data_2e6124eb2cf9459265cb7ced9ce9f637
#
_entry.id   2e6124eb2cf9459265cb7ced9ce9f637
#
_cell.length_a   1.000
_cell.length_b   1.000
_cell.length_c   1.000
_cell.angle_alpha   90.00
_cell.angle_beta   90.00
_cell.angle_gamma   90.00
#
_symmetry.space_group_name_H-M   'P 1'
#
loop_
_entity.id
_entity.type
_entity.pdbx_description
1 polymer ?
#
loop_
_entity_poly.entity_id
_entity_poly.type
_entity_poly.pdbx_seq_one_letter_code
_entity_poly.pdbx_strand_id
1 'polypeptide(L)'
;MTYYFHSYFSIARQTNTSNPKVRFVVPTGNFGDIIAGYFATRMGLPADKLVIATNENDILHRFWRTGHYEKHAVHGREAEGGFEEDGAKAHVEGVKETLAPAMDILVSSNFERLLWYLAYRTSKTEETNHRRMEAGEKVKTWLAQLKNNGGFGVDPEILEAAKESFTSERVSNQQTIEAIKDVYGWKLPAQPQTNGTANGHKATTGTEHEGHYILDPHSAIGIAASLRSIADAGKGAHHISLATAHPAKFSHAVELALKDQPGFSFEAVLPEQFHGLEQKEKRVLEAKASWEDVREIVVKKVEEERRA
;
A
#
# COMPACT_ATOMS: atom_id res chain seq x y z
N MET A 1 1.99 -11.17 -7.81
CA MET A 1 0.71 -11.75 -8.32
C MET A 1 0.32 -13.04 -7.62
N THR A 2 1.25 -13.96 -7.33
CA THR A 2 0.97 -15.30 -6.78
C THR A 2 0.08 -15.29 -5.53
N TYR A 3 0.32 -14.38 -4.58
CA TYR A 3 -0.46 -14.28 -3.35
C TYR A 3 -1.92 -13.85 -3.58
N TYR A 4 -2.27 -13.14 -4.64
CA TYR A 4 -3.66 -12.86 -5.00
C TYR A 4 -4.41 -14.14 -5.35
N PHE A 5 -3.83 -15.00 -6.21
CA PHE A 5 -4.38 -16.30 -6.53
C PHE A 5 -4.44 -17.20 -5.29
N HIS A 6 -3.36 -17.25 -4.51
CA HIS A 6 -3.31 -18.05 -3.29
C HIS A 6 -4.41 -17.68 -2.32
N SER A 7 -4.58 -16.39 -2.03
CA SER A 7 -5.60 -15.88 -1.10
C SER A 7 -7.02 -16.16 -1.61
N TYR A 8 -7.27 -15.93 -2.90
CA TYR A 8 -8.56 -16.22 -3.53
C TYR A 8 -8.93 -17.70 -3.38
N PHE A 9 -8.05 -18.60 -3.76
CA PHE A 9 -8.31 -20.04 -3.65
C PHE A 9 -8.37 -20.53 -2.20
N SER A 10 -7.71 -19.85 -1.28
CA SER A 10 -7.84 -20.13 0.15
C SER A 10 -9.24 -19.82 0.65
N ILE A 11 -9.81 -18.65 0.29
CA ILE A 11 -11.21 -18.31 0.59
C ILE A 11 -12.17 -19.30 -0.07
N ALA A 12 -11.96 -19.63 -1.34
CA ALA A 12 -12.81 -20.59 -2.05
C ALA A 12 -12.88 -21.94 -1.32
N ARG A 13 -11.73 -22.45 -0.84
CA ARG A 13 -11.67 -23.69 -0.05
C ARG A 13 -12.34 -23.54 1.31
N GLN A 14 -12.06 -22.46 2.05
CA GLN A 14 -12.62 -22.24 3.40
C GLN A 14 -14.14 -22.10 3.38
N THR A 15 -14.69 -21.45 2.37
CA THR A 15 -16.14 -21.21 2.23
C THR A 15 -16.85 -22.29 1.44
N ASN A 16 -16.12 -23.28 0.92
CA ASN A 16 -16.63 -24.30 -0.01
C ASN A 16 -17.43 -23.70 -1.17
N THR A 17 -16.94 -22.56 -1.72
CA THR A 17 -17.58 -21.81 -2.78
C THR A 17 -16.66 -21.77 -4.00
N SER A 18 -17.10 -22.24 -5.16
CA SER A 18 -16.27 -22.30 -6.38
C SER A 18 -15.89 -20.91 -6.93
N ASN A 19 -16.72 -19.90 -6.69
CA ASN A 19 -16.50 -18.54 -7.18
C ASN A 19 -16.92 -17.50 -6.12
N PRO A 20 -16.14 -17.37 -5.01
CA PRO A 20 -16.44 -16.38 -3.98
C PRO A 20 -16.26 -14.96 -4.49
N LYS A 21 -17.15 -14.06 -4.08
CA LYS A 21 -16.97 -12.63 -4.33
C LYS A 21 -15.87 -12.08 -3.40
N VAL A 22 -14.72 -11.72 -3.97
CA VAL A 22 -13.54 -11.28 -3.20
C VAL A 22 -13.13 -9.87 -3.60
N ARG A 23 -12.94 -9.01 -2.59
CA ARG A 23 -12.28 -7.70 -2.71
C ARG A 23 -10.91 -7.78 -2.07
N PHE A 24 -9.90 -7.30 -2.79
CA PHE A 24 -8.57 -7.15 -2.25
C PHE A 24 -8.37 -5.70 -1.82
N VAL A 25 -8.01 -5.49 -0.56
CA VAL A 25 -7.68 -4.17 -0.02
C VAL A 25 -6.17 -4.07 0.14
N VAL A 26 -5.57 -3.10 -0.53
CA VAL A 26 -4.12 -3.06 -0.71
C VAL A 26 -3.58 -1.74 -0.20
N PRO A 27 -2.77 -1.75 0.89
CA PRO A 27 -1.99 -0.58 1.30
C PRO A 27 -1.13 -0.11 0.13
N THR A 28 -1.36 1.12 -0.32
CA THR A 28 -0.83 1.55 -1.61
C THR A 28 -0.08 2.88 -1.50
N GLY A 29 1.24 2.82 -1.66
CA GLY A 29 2.11 3.96 -1.93
C GLY A 29 2.46 3.99 -3.43
N ASN A 30 3.52 3.31 -3.82
CA ASN A 30 4.06 3.29 -5.19
C ASN A 30 3.27 2.46 -6.22
N PHE A 31 2.08 1.99 -5.89
CA PHE A 31 1.18 1.25 -6.77
C PHE A 31 1.72 -0.13 -7.25
N GLY A 32 2.86 -0.58 -6.75
CA GLY A 32 3.51 -1.80 -7.22
C GLY A 32 2.73 -3.07 -6.91
N ASP A 33 2.21 -3.17 -5.70
CA ASP A 33 1.44 -4.31 -5.24
C ASP A 33 0.07 -4.37 -5.93
N ILE A 34 -0.70 -3.30 -5.89
CA ILE A 34 -2.06 -3.30 -6.43
C ILE A 34 -2.10 -3.44 -7.96
N ILE A 35 -1.08 -2.96 -8.69
CA ILE A 35 -0.98 -3.20 -10.14
C ILE A 35 -0.76 -4.69 -10.43
N ALA A 36 -0.06 -5.43 -9.55
CA ALA A 36 0.06 -6.88 -9.66
C ALA A 36 -1.28 -7.59 -9.45
N GLY A 37 -2.15 -7.07 -8.57
CA GLY A 37 -3.55 -7.49 -8.42
C GLY A 37 -4.36 -7.24 -9.69
N TYR A 38 -4.21 -6.07 -10.31
CA TYR A 38 -4.85 -5.77 -11.58
C TYR A 38 -4.40 -6.74 -12.69
N PHE A 39 -3.12 -7.05 -12.77
CA PHE A 39 -2.65 -8.06 -13.74
C PHE A 39 -3.21 -9.44 -13.44
N ALA A 40 -3.36 -9.82 -12.18
CA ALA A 40 -4.01 -11.08 -11.81
C ALA A 40 -5.47 -11.13 -12.30
N THR A 41 -6.23 -10.03 -12.18
CA THR A 41 -7.60 -9.95 -12.72
C THR A 41 -7.60 -10.04 -14.25
N ARG A 42 -6.63 -9.42 -14.92
CA ARG A 42 -6.48 -9.51 -16.38
C ARG A 42 -6.08 -10.92 -16.86
N MET A 43 -5.49 -11.73 -15.99
CA MET A 43 -5.19 -13.15 -16.22
C MET A 43 -6.38 -14.07 -15.92
N GLY A 44 -7.51 -13.51 -15.45
CA GLY A 44 -8.73 -14.26 -15.19
C GLY A 44 -9.06 -14.49 -13.71
N LEU A 45 -8.31 -13.90 -12.76
CA LEU A 45 -8.70 -13.94 -11.34
C LEU A 45 -10.01 -13.16 -11.14
N PRO A 46 -11.10 -13.78 -10.67
CA PRO A 46 -12.42 -13.13 -10.62
C PRO A 46 -12.59 -12.31 -9.34
N ALA A 47 -11.75 -11.27 -9.15
CA ALA A 47 -11.91 -10.32 -8.06
C ALA A 47 -13.08 -9.36 -8.32
N ASP A 48 -13.82 -9.01 -7.26
CA ASP A 48 -14.90 -8.01 -7.32
C ASP A 48 -14.33 -6.61 -7.55
N LYS A 49 -13.46 -6.17 -6.66
CA LYS A 49 -12.74 -4.88 -6.73
C LYS A 49 -11.35 -4.99 -6.09
N LEU A 50 -10.48 -4.11 -6.53
CA LEU A 50 -9.22 -3.78 -5.86
C LEU A 50 -9.40 -2.44 -5.14
N VAL A 51 -9.22 -2.42 -3.84
CA VAL A 51 -9.37 -1.21 -3.01
C VAL A 51 -7.99 -0.63 -2.74
N ILE A 52 -7.77 0.57 -3.25
CA ILE A 52 -6.55 1.35 -3.01
C ILE A 52 -6.67 1.98 -1.63
N ALA A 53 -5.89 1.52 -0.66
CA ALA A 53 -5.84 2.12 0.67
C ALA A 53 -4.60 3.02 0.78
N THR A 54 -4.80 4.33 0.89
CA THR A 54 -3.73 5.30 1.06
C THR A 54 -3.64 5.78 2.51
N ASN A 55 -2.47 6.28 2.91
CA ASN A 55 -2.35 7.14 4.06
C ASN A 55 -2.76 8.58 3.69
N GLU A 56 -2.30 9.57 4.45
CA GLU A 56 -2.60 10.98 4.21
C GLU A 56 -1.89 11.58 2.99
N ASN A 57 -0.95 10.84 2.40
CA ASN A 57 -0.40 11.12 1.09
C ASN A 57 -1.34 10.50 0.03
N ASP A 58 -2.44 11.17 -0.21
CA ASP A 58 -3.65 10.64 -0.80
C ASP A 58 -3.83 10.94 -2.29
N ILE A 59 -2.76 11.23 -3.02
CA ILE A 59 -2.80 11.59 -4.45
C ILE A 59 -3.61 10.58 -5.28
N LEU A 60 -3.48 9.28 -4.98
CA LEU A 60 -4.26 8.23 -5.62
C LEU A 60 -5.74 8.33 -5.25
N HIS A 61 -6.07 8.46 -3.97
CA HIS A 61 -7.47 8.58 -3.54
C HIS A 61 -8.17 9.78 -4.19
N ARG A 62 -7.51 10.94 -4.26
CA ARG A 62 -8.02 12.13 -4.96
C ARG A 62 -8.25 11.86 -6.45
N PHE A 63 -7.33 11.14 -7.11
CA PHE A 63 -7.52 10.77 -8.52
C PHE A 63 -8.81 9.98 -8.73
N TRP A 64 -9.09 8.95 -7.91
CA TRP A 64 -10.33 8.16 -8.05
C TRP A 64 -11.61 8.96 -7.80
N ARG A 65 -11.51 10.02 -7.01
CA ARG A 65 -12.65 10.92 -6.75
C ARG A 65 -12.88 11.94 -7.87
N THR A 66 -11.81 12.47 -8.45
CA THR A 66 -11.88 13.68 -9.28
C THR A 66 -11.41 13.49 -10.72
N GLY A 67 -10.67 12.44 -11.03
CA GLY A 67 -9.97 12.27 -12.30
C GLY A 67 -8.71 13.12 -12.43
N HIS A 68 -8.31 13.84 -11.35
CA HIS A 68 -7.12 14.67 -11.35
C HIS A 68 -6.02 14.05 -10.49
N TYR A 69 -4.83 13.92 -11.06
CA TYR A 69 -3.63 13.43 -10.39
C TYR A 69 -2.67 14.59 -10.16
N GLU A 70 -2.66 15.13 -8.94
CA GLU A 70 -2.03 16.41 -8.61
C GLU A 70 -1.16 16.28 -7.36
N LYS A 71 0.07 16.81 -7.41
CA LYS A 71 1.01 16.81 -6.27
C LYS A 71 0.45 17.58 -5.06
N HIS A 72 -0.26 18.68 -5.33
CA HIS A 72 -0.95 19.47 -4.32
C HIS A 72 -2.41 19.57 -4.72
N ALA A 73 -3.31 19.60 -3.73
CA ALA A 73 -4.71 19.89 -4.01
C ALA A 73 -4.82 21.32 -4.56
N VAL A 74 -5.42 21.47 -5.74
CA VAL A 74 -5.63 22.77 -6.34
C VAL A 74 -6.90 23.40 -5.78
N HIS A 75 -6.74 24.54 -5.13
CA HIS A 75 -7.76 25.53 -4.74
C HIS A 75 -9.16 24.98 -4.37
N GLY A 76 -9.47 24.93 -3.09
CA GLY A 76 -10.81 24.71 -2.58
C GLY A 76 -11.34 23.27 -2.61
N ARG A 77 -10.67 22.32 -3.26
CA ARG A 77 -11.10 20.91 -3.29
C ARG A 77 -10.73 20.12 -2.02
N GLU A 78 -9.82 20.64 -1.20
CA GLU A 78 -9.57 20.10 0.14
C GLU A 78 -10.79 20.28 1.06
N ALA A 79 -11.55 21.37 0.87
CA ALA A 79 -12.70 21.71 1.67
C ALA A 79 -13.92 20.79 1.45
N GLU A 80 -14.05 20.14 0.30
CA GLU A 80 -15.18 19.24 0.03
C GLU A 80 -15.04 17.86 0.72
N GLY A 81 -13.88 17.55 1.27
CA GLY A 81 -13.59 16.27 1.94
C GLY A 81 -13.65 16.34 3.47
N GLY A 82 -13.70 17.52 4.09
CA GLY A 82 -13.80 17.67 5.56
C GLY A 82 -12.67 16.96 6.32
N PHE A 83 -11.45 16.93 5.78
CA PHE A 83 -10.32 16.30 6.45
C PHE A 83 -9.80 17.25 7.53
N GLU A 84 -10.07 16.92 8.80
CA GLU A 84 -9.45 17.57 9.94
C GLU A 84 -7.92 17.34 9.89
N GLU A 85 -7.15 18.26 10.47
CA GLU A 85 -5.72 18.06 10.69
C GLU A 85 -5.55 16.88 11.65
N ASP A 86 -5.10 15.75 11.14
CA ASP A 86 -5.06 14.46 11.79
C ASP A 86 -3.69 14.10 12.36
N GLY A 87 -2.84 15.10 12.59
CA GLY A 87 -1.54 14.97 13.24
C GLY A 87 -0.37 14.56 12.33
N ALA A 88 -0.59 14.44 11.01
CA ALA A 88 0.53 14.25 10.08
C ALA A 88 1.32 15.57 9.91
N LYS A 89 2.64 15.48 9.97
CA LYS A 89 3.51 16.64 9.78
C LYS A 89 3.71 16.91 8.29
N ALA A 90 3.45 18.16 7.87
CA ALA A 90 3.74 18.60 6.52
C ALA A 90 5.26 18.68 6.30
N HIS A 91 5.72 18.11 5.18
CA HIS A 91 7.11 18.21 4.75
C HIS A 91 7.28 19.35 3.74
N VAL A 92 8.48 19.95 3.67
CA VAL A 92 8.79 21.07 2.75
C VAL A 92 8.49 20.74 1.28
N GLU A 93 8.55 19.47 0.89
CA GLU A 93 8.26 19.00 -0.46
C GLU A 93 6.80 18.58 -0.71
N GLY A 94 5.89 18.85 0.25
CA GLY A 94 4.47 18.52 0.11
C GLY A 94 4.13 17.05 0.43
N VAL A 95 5.07 16.21 0.82
CA VAL A 95 4.85 14.89 1.41
C VAL A 95 4.52 15.06 2.89
N LYS A 96 3.52 14.37 3.39
CA LYS A 96 3.21 14.30 4.82
C LYS A 96 3.97 13.14 5.44
N GLU A 97 4.65 13.38 6.55
CA GLU A 97 5.27 12.34 7.36
C GLU A 97 4.22 11.64 8.21
N THR A 98 4.03 10.35 8.01
CA THR A 98 2.99 9.55 8.68
C THR A 98 3.59 8.39 9.48
N LEU A 99 2.73 7.66 10.19
CA LEU A 99 3.10 6.43 10.88
C LEU A 99 3.44 5.27 9.93
N ALA A 100 3.08 5.39 8.65
CA ALA A 100 3.34 4.39 7.59
C ALA A 100 4.34 4.92 6.55
N PRO A 101 5.63 5.10 6.90
CA PRO A 101 6.60 5.86 6.11
C PRO A 101 6.89 5.29 4.71
N ALA A 102 6.68 3.98 4.49
CA ALA A 102 6.84 3.41 3.15
C ALA A 102 5.74 3.86 2.15
N MET A 103 4.69 4.50 2.65
CA MET A 103 3.62 5.11 1.86
C MET A 103 3.73 6.65 1.80
N ASP A 104 4.75 7.25 2.41
CA ASP A 104 5.00 8.70 2.40
C ASP A 104 5.68 9.10 1.09
N ILE A 105 4.87 9.21 0.06
CA ILE A 105 5.29 9.54 -1.30
C ILE A 105 4.37 10.58 -1.92
N LEU A 106 4.94 11.47 -2.72
CA LEU A 106 4.19 12.50 -3.42
C LEU A 106 3.63 12.00 -4.77
N VAL A 107 4.38 11.13 -5.45
CA VAL A 107 4.03 10.60 -6.78
C VAL A 107 4.23 9.09 -6.79
N SER A 108 3.20 8.38 -7.18
CA SER A 108 3.19 6.90 -7.25
C SER A 108 3.84 6.43 -8.57
N SER A 109 5.04 5.86 -8.47
CA SER A 109 5.89 5.57 -9.63
C SER A 109 5.37 4.47 -10.57
N ASN A 110 4.56 3.53 -10.08
CA ASN A 110 4.00 2.47 -10.93
C ASN A 110 2.60 2.78 -11.47
N PHE A 111 2.03 3.92 -11.10
CA PHE A 111 0.69 4.30 -11.54
C PHE A 111 0.62 4.54 -13.05
N GLU A 112 1.71 4.99 -13.67
CA GLU A 112 1.82 5.16 -15.13
C GLU A 112 1.44 3.89 -15.90
N ARG A 113 1.71 2.71 -15.36
CA ARG A 113 1.36 1.43 -15.98
C ARG A 113 -0.15 1.24 -16.08
N LEU A 114 -0.88 1.57 -15.02
CA LEU A 114 -2.35 1.53 -15.07
C LEU A 114 -2.88 2.58 -16.06
N LEU A 115 -2.36 3.80 -16.03
CA LEU A 115 -2.75 4.87 -16.97
C LEU A 115 -2.61 4.42 -18.42
N TRP A 116 -1.53 3.72 -18.75
CA TRP A 116 -1.34 3.16 -20.09
C TRP A 116 -2.43 2.14 -20.44
N TYR A 117 -2.75 1.21 -19.53
CA TYR A 117 -3.81 0.24 -19.77
C TYR A 117 -5.19 0.88 -19.88
N LEU A 118 -5.48 1.91 -19.11
CA LEU A 118 -6.74 2.64 -19.19
C LEU A 118 -6.84 3.40 -20.51
N ALA A 119 -5.80 4.12 -20.93
CA ALA A 119 -5.74 4.79 -22.20
C ALA A 119 -5.88 3.81 -23.38
N TYR A 120 -5.22 2.64 -23.30
CA TYR A 120 -5.34 1.60 -24.30
C TYR A 120 -6.77 1.04 -24.39
N ARG A 121 -7.44 0.82 -23.25
CA ARG A 121 -8.81 0.28 -23.21
C ARG A 121 -9.85 1.25 -23.77
N THR A 122 -9.70 2.53 -23.51
CA THR A 122 -10.65 3.59 -23.91
C THR A 122 -10.37 4.14 -25.30
N SER A 123 -9.28 3.75 -25.94
CA SER A 123 -8.99 4.13 -27.32
C SER A 123 -10.05 3.58 -28.28
N LYS A 124 -10.52 4.42 -29.20
CA LYS A 124 -11.48 4.09 -30.25
C LYS A 124 -10.82 3.56 -31.52
N THR A 125 -9.49 3.58 -31.57
CA THR A 125 -8.68 3.07 -32.67
C THR A 125 -8.76 1.53 -32.70
N GLU A 126 -9.07 0.94 -33.85
CA GLU A 126 -9.21 -0.53 -33.97
C GLU A 126 -7.86 -1.23 -34.10
N GLU A 127 -6.90 -0.64 -34.81
CA GLU A 127 -5.60 -1.24 -35.08
C GLU A 127 -4.73 -1.25 -33.79
N THR A 128 -4.25 -2.44 -33.42
CA THR A 128 -3.57 -2.70 -32.15
C THR A 128 -2.33 -1.86 -31.93
N ASN A 129 -1.50 -1.67 -32.95
CA ASN A 129 -0.26 -0.89 -32.79
C ASN A 129 -0.55 0.61 -32.68
N HIS A 130 -1.53 1.12 -33.41
CA HIS A 130 -1.98 2.51 -33.26
C HIS A 130 -2.55 2.75 -31.85
N ARG A 131 -3.36 1.83 -31.31
CA ARG A 131 -3.85 1.92 -29.93
C ARG A 131 -2.73 1.97 -28.90
N ARG A 132 -1.67 1.15 -29.09
CA ARG A 132 -0.49 1.14 -28.21
C ARG A 132 0.25 2.47 -28.27
N MET A 133 0.44 3.01 -29.47
CA MET A 133 1.09 4.30 -29.68
C MET A 133 0.27 5.43 -29.06
N GLU A 134 -1.04 5.48 -29.30
CA GLU A 134 -1.95 6.46 -28.72
C GLU A 134 -1.90 6.44 -27.20
N ALA A 135 -1.97 5.24 -26.58
CA ALA A 135 -1.86 5.09 -25.14
C ALA A 135 -0.50 5.60 -24.60
N GLY A 136 0.59 5.31 -25.32
CA GLY A 136 1.93 5.81 -24.98
C GLY A 136 2.03 7.32 -25.03
N GLU A 137 1.51 7.96 -26.07
CA GLU A 137 1.54 9.43 -26.23
C GLU A 137 0.64 10.13 -25.17
N LYS A 138 -0.52 9.57 -24.81
CA LYS A 138 -1.34 10.07 -23.70
C LYS A 138 -0.57 10.04 -22.38
N VAL A 139 0.03 8.91 -22.03
CA VAL A 139 0.83 8.78 -20.79
C VAL A 139 1.99 9.76 -20.79
N LYS A 140 2.74 9.86 -21.88
CA LYS A 140 3.83 10.82 -22.03
C LYS A 140 3.37 12.27 -21.81
N THR A 141 2.20 12.63 -22.35
CA THR A 141 1.58 13.94 -22.15
C THR A 141 1.23 14.18 -20.68
N TRP A 142 0.57 13.25 -20.03
CA TRP A 142 0.21 13.36 -18.61
C TRP A 142 1.42 13.48 -17.70
N LEU A 143 2.47 12.67 -17.94
CA LEU A 143 3.71 12.75 -17.16
C LEU A 143 4.46 14.06 -17.38
N ALA A 144 4.43 14.60 -18.60
CA ALA A 144 4.97 15.93 -18.87
C ALA A 144 4.19 17.03 -18.12
N GLN A 145 2.85 16.96 -18.10
CA GLN A 145 2.01 17.87 -17.32
C GLN A 145 2.31 17.75 -15.82
N LEU A 146 2.40 16.53 -15.29
CA LEU A 146 2.75 16.29 -13.89
C LEU A 146 4.09 16.92 -13.51
N LYS A 147 5.09 16.80 -14.40
CA LYS A 147 6.42 17.37 -14.20
C LYS A 147 6.41 18.89 -14.25
N ASN A 148 5.75 19.48 -15.25
CA ASN A 148 5.84 20.90 -15.53
C ASN A 148 4.80 21.73 -14.77
N ASN A 149 3.59 21.18 -14.56
CA ASN A 149 2.44 21.88 -13.99
C ASN A 149 2.03 21.34 -12.61
N GLY A 150 2.70 20.28 -12.12
CA GLY A 150 2.37 19.65 -10.82
C GLY A 150 1.20 18.68 -10.85
N GLY A 151 0.51 18.52 -11.98
CA GLY A 151 -0.63 17.60 -12.07
C GLY A 151 -1.16 17.48 -13.50
N PHE A 152 -2.10 16.53 -13.68
CA PHE A 152 -2.89 16.36 -14.89
C PHE A 152 -4.30 15.86 -14.57
N GLY A 153 -5.22 16.02 -15.50
CA GLY A 153 -6.56 15.38 -15.45
C GLY A 153 -6.71 14.37 -16.58
N VAL A 154 -7.57 13.40 -16.36
CA VAL A 154 -7.96 12.41 -17.39
C VAL A 154 -9.38 12.63 -17.86
N ASP A 155 -9.68 12.16 -19.07
CA ASP A 155 -11.05 12.18 -19.59
C ASP A 155 -11.99 11.35 -18.73
N PRO A 156 -13.28 11.71 -18.60
CA PRO A 156 -14.26 10.96 -17.81
C PRO A 156 -14.34 9.47 -18.16
N GLU A 157 -14.22 9.10 -19.44
CA GLU A 157 -14.20 7.70 -19.90
C GLU A 157 -13.07 6.89 -19.27
N ILE A 158 -11.90 7.51 -19.06
CA ILE A 158 -10.74 6.87 -18.43
C ILE A 158 -10.96 6.67 -16.93
N LEU A 159 -11.54 7.68 -16.27
CA LEU A 159 -11.88 7.58 -14.85
C LEU A 159 -12.92 6.48 -14.60
N GLU A 160 -13.97 6.42 -15.42
CA GLU A 160 -14.99 5.38 -15.31
C GLU A 160 -14.41 3.97 -15.58
N ALA A 161 -13.53 3.84 -16.58
CA ALA A 161 -12.82 2.58 -16.82
C ALA A 161 -11.92 2.16 -15.64
N ALA A 162 -11.34 3.13 -14.90
CA ALA A 162 -10.60 2.86 -13.66
C ALA A 162 -11.54 2.38 -12.56
N LYS A 163 -12.68 3.01 -12.38
CA LYS A 163 -13.68 2.68 -11.35
C LYS A 163 -14.33 1.30 -11.55
N GLU A 164 -14.30 0.74 -12.75
CA GLU A 164 -14.77 -0.63 -12.98
C GLU A 164 -13.99 -1.66 -12.15
N SER A 165 -12.70 -1.50 -12.01
CA SER A 165 -11.81 -2.45 -11.32
C SER A 165 -11.39 -2.00 -9.93
N PHE A 166 -11.43 -0.70 -9.64
CA PHE A 166 -10.87 -0.13 -8.43
C PHE A 166 -11.86 0.73 -7.65
N THR A 167 -11.65 0.79 -6.34
CA THR A 167 -12.15 1.82 -5.43
C THR A 167 -10.99 2.35 -4.60
N SER A 168 -11.20 3.40 -3.82
CA SER A 168 -10.12 3.96 -3.00
C SER A 168 -10.61 4.45 -1.64
N GLU A 169 -9.74 4.33 -0.64
CA GLU A 169 -9.93 4.78 0.73
C GLU A 169 -8.69 5.54 1.22
N ARG A 170 -8.90 6.60 1.99
CA ARG A 170 -7.85 7.33 2.70
C ARG A 170 -7.94 7.03 4.19
N VAL A 171 -6.81 6.78 4.83
CA VAL A 171 -6.72 6.45 6.26
C VAL A 171 -5.77 7.42 6.95
N SER A 172 -6.23 8.04 8.03
CA SER A 172 -5.43 8.95 8.85
C SER A 172 -4.50 8.22 9.82
N ASN A 173 -3.54 8.94 10.40
CA ASN A 173 -2.71 8.42 11.48
C ASN A 173 -3.55 7.95 12.68
N GLN A 174 -4.58 8.71 13.05
CA GLN A 174 -5.47 8.35 14.14
C GLN A 174 -6.21 7.04 13.84
N GLN A 175 -6.78 6.90 12.65
CA GLN A 175 -7.46 5.67 12.20
C GLN A 175 -6.49 4.47 12.11
N THR A 176 -5.23 4.73 11.77
CA THR A 176 -4.17 3.70 11.76
C THR A 176 -3.92 3.18 13.18
N ILE A 177 -3.80 4.08 14.16
CA ILE A 177 -3.63 3.71 15.59
C ILE A 177 -4.85 2.92 16.08
N GLU A 178 -6.06 3.38 15.78
CA GLU A 178 -7.30 2.71 16.15
C GLU A 178 -7.37 1.30 15.55
N ALA A 179 -7.04 1.13 14.28
CA ALA A 179 -7.02 -0.18 13.63
C ALA A 179 -6.01 -1.16 14.28
N ILE A 180 -4.83 -0.68 14.68
CA ILE A 180 -3.86 -1.51 15.43
C ILE A 180 -4.45 -1.95 16.77
N LYS A 181 -5.09 -1.03 17.52
CA LYS A 181 -5.73 -1.34 18.83
C LYS A 181 -6.88 -2.32 18.67
N ASP A 182 -7.77 -2.08 17.73
CA ASP A 182 -8.95 -2.90 17.51
C ASP A 182 -8.56 -4.33 17.17
N VAL A 183 -7.62 -4.51 16.22
CA VAL A 183 -7.17 -5.85 15.83
C VAL A 183 -6.44 -6.56 16.97
N TYR A 184 -5.66 -5.85 17.77
CA TYR A 184 -5.06 -6.41 18.98
C TYR A 184 -6.13 -6.94 19.95
N GLY A 185 -7.27 -6.25 20.05
CA GLY A 185 -8.41 -6.67 20.86
C GLY A 185 -9.22 -7.86 20.29
N TRP A 186 -9.01 -8.23 19.01
CA TRP A 186 -9.74 -9.33 18.42
C TRP A 186 -9.25 -10.67 18.95
N LYS A 187 -10.20 -11.54 19.32
CA LYS A 187 -9.88 -12.95 19.61
C LYS A 187 -9.78 -13.70 18.30
N LEU A 188 -8.57 -14.05 17.92
CA LEU A 188 -8.36 -14.89 16.75
C LEU A 188 -8.90 -16.30 17.00
N PRO A 189 -9.59 -16.91 16.02
CA PRO A 189 -9.93 -18.32 16.11
C PRO A 189 -8.63 -19.13 16.20
N ALA A 190 -8.61 -20.13 17.10
CA ALA A 190 -7.49 -21.05 17.24
C ALA A 190 -7.13 -21.60 15.83
N GLN A 191 -5.91 -21.37 15.39
CA GLN A 191 -5.46 -21.90 14.10
C GLN A 191 -5.52 -23.43 14.14
N PRO A 192 -6.08 -24.11 13.12
CA PRO A 192 -5.95 -25.55 13.02
C PRO A 192 -4.46 -25.87 13.01
N GLN A 193 -4.00 -26.70 13.95
CA GLN A 193 -2.63 -27.20 13.92
C GLN A 193 -2.46 -27.97 12.60
N THR A 194 -1.90 -27.32 11.59
CA THR A 194 -1.47 -28.01 10.40
C THR A 194 -0.26 -28.85 10.80
N ASN A 195 -0.44 -30.15 10.93
CA ASN A 195 0.62 -31.15 11.11
C ASN A 195 1.48 -31.25 9.81
N GLY A 196 1.94 -30.13 9.31
CA GLY A 196 2.85 -30.02 8.18
C GLY A 196 4.23 -29.65 8.71
N THR A 197 5.02 -30.66 9.05
CA THR A 197 6.46 -30.55 9.19
C THR A 197 7.10 -30.27 7.85
N ALA A 198 7.00 -29.03 7.39
CA ALA A 198 7.95 -28.48 6.43
C ALA A 198 9.10 -27.90 7.26
N ASN A 199 10.18 -28.67 7.35
CA ASN A 199 11.50 -28.26 7.87
C ASN A 199 11.52 -27.56 9.23
N GLY A 200 11.21 -28.25 10.34
CA GLY A 200 11.76 -28.01 11.68
C GLY A 200 11.71 -26.60 12.31
N HIS A 201 11.28 -25.59 11.61
CA HIS A 201 11.12 -24.25 12.10
C HIS A 201 9.62 -23.99 12.32
N LYS A 202 9.22 -23.93 13.60
CA LYS A 202 7.99 -23.23 13.99
C LYS A 202 8.15 -21.80 13.46
N ALA A 203 7.49 -21.48 12.38
CA ALA A 203 7.38 -20.11 11.93
C ALA A 203 6.46 -19.39 12.92
N THR A 204 7.00 -18.97 14.04
CA THR A 204 6.40 -17.92 14.84
C THR A 204 6.51 -16.66 14.01
N THR A 205 5.41 -16.25 13.42
CA THR A 205 5.38 -15.08 12.49
C THR A 205 5.67 -13.77 13.23
N GLY A 206 5.90 -13.79 14.55
CA GLY A 206 6.16 -12.59 15.37
C GLY A 206 5.00 -11.57 15.37
N THR A 207 3.93 -11.85 14.64
CA THR A 207 2.72 -11.02 14.58
C THR A 207 1.65 -11.49 15.56
N GLU A 208 1.80 -12.71 16.13
CA GLU A 208 0.89 -13.26 17.14
C GLU A 208 1.57 -13.27 18.50
N HIS A 209 0.98 -12.62 19.47
CA HIS A 209 1.41 -12.63 20.87
C HIS A 209 0.22 -13.01 21.75
N GLU A 210 0.32 -14.10 22.51
CA GLU A 210 -0.72 -14.58 23.44
C GLU A 210 -2.14 -14.67 22.84
N GLY A 211 -2.24 -14.98 21.53
CA GLY A 211 -3.53 -15.05 20.80
C GLY A 211 -4.02 -13.71 20.24
N HIS A 212 -3.22 -12.65 20.34
CA HIS A 212 -3.47 -11.35 19.73
C HIS A 212 -2.70 -11.21 18.43
N TYR A 213 -3.28 -10.55 17.45
CA TYR A 213 -2.58 -10.19 16.19
C TYR A 213 -2.11 -8.75 16.26
N ILE A 214 -0.83 -8.52 15.95
CA ILE A 214 -0.23 -7.19 15.98
C ILE A 214 0.01 -6.73 14.54
N LEU A 215 -0.65 -5.65 14.16
CA LEU A 215 -0.48 -5.03 12.84
C LEU A 215 0.71 -4.07 12.83
N ASP A 216 1.43 -4.05 11.71
CA ASP A 216 2.26 -2.90 11.35
C ASP A 216 1.36 -1.76 10.83
N PRO A 217 1.82 -0.49 10.79
CA PRO A 217 0.97 0.63 10.43
C PRO A 217 0.49 0.60 8.97
N HIS A 218 1.24 -0.02 8.05
CA HIS A 218 0.82 -0.13 6.66
C HIS A 218 -0.33 -1.14 6.51
N SER A 219 -0.20 -2.31 7.14
CA SER A 219 -1.28 -3.32 7.19
C SER A 219 -2.52 -2.79 7.91
N ALA A 220 -2.33 -1.94 8.93
CA ALA A 220 -3.43 -1.29 9.66
C ALA A 220 -4.25 -0.36 8.75
N ILE A 221 -3.60 0.37 7.83
CA ILE A 221 -4.27 1.17 6.80
C ILE A 221 -5.18 0.26 5.93
N GLY A 222 -4.68 -0.90 5.53
CA GLY A 222 -5.47 -1.87 4.77
C GLY A 222 -6.69 -2.38 5.54
N ILE A 223 -6.54 -2.67 6.83
CA ILE A 223 -7.65 -3.12 7.69
C ILE A 223 -8.69 -2.00 7.89
N ALA A 224 -8.26 -0.77 8.23
CA ALA A 224 -9.17 0.37 8.37
C ALA A 224 -9.98 0.62 7.09
N ALA A 225 -9.33 0.57 5.93
CA ALA A 225 -9.97 0.67 4.62
C ALA A 225 -10.93 -0.52 4.36
N SER A 226 -10.56 -1.74 4.78
CA SER A 226 -11.40 -2.93 4.64
C SER A 226 -12.72 -2.80 5.40
N LEU A 227 -12.67 -2.33 6.64
CA LEU A 227 -13.86 -2.16 7.47
C LEU A 227 -14.88 -1.19 6.84
N ARG A 228 -14.41 -0.11 6.21
CA ARG A 228 -15.27 0.80 5.45
C ARG A 228 -15.79 0.17 4.16
N SER A 229 -14.92 -0.49 3.41
CA SER A 229 -15.30 -1.18 2.17
C SER A 229 -16.32 -2.31 2.39
N ILE A 230 -16.34 -2.95 3.57
CA ILE A 230 -17.36 -3.95 3.93
C ILE A 230 -18.76 -3.32 3.95
N ALA A 231 -18.89 -2.11 4.48
CA ALA A 231 -20.18 -1.41 4.52
C ALA A 231 -20.75 -1.17 3.10
N ASP A 232 -19.88 -0.89 2.13
CA ASP A 232 -20.27 -0.56 0.75
C ASP A 232 -20.40 -1.78 -0.16
N ALA A 233 -19.76 -2.91 0.18
CA ALA A 233 -19.66 -4.06 -0.71
C ALA A 233 -20.96 -4.90 -0.84
N GLY A 234 -21.92 -4.70 0.06
CA GLY A 234 -23.09 -5.56 0.20
C GLY A 234 -22.76 -6.94 0.80
N LYS A 235 -23.81 -7.70 1.08
CA LYS A 235 -23.68 -9.02 1.72
C LYS A 235 -22.93 -10.03 0.83
N GLY A 236 -22.09 -10.84 1.45
CA GLY A 236 -21.43 -11.98 0.81
C GLY A 236 -20.10 -11.68 0.10
N ALA A 237 -19.59 -10.46 0.17
CA ALA A 237 -18.24 -10.16 -0.30
C ALA A 237 -17.20 -10.43 0.81
N HIS A 238 -16.17 -11.20 0.47
CA HIS A 238 -15.01 -11.44 1.33
C HIS A 238 -13.97 -10.36 1.08
N HIS A 239 -13.44 -9.76 2.15
CA HIS A 239 -12.37 -8.78 2.07
C HIS A 239 -11.05 -9.42 2.49
N ILE A 240 -10.06 -9.29 1.64
CA ILE A 240 -8.67 -9.71 1.91
C ILE A 240 -7.81 -8.45 1.96
N SER A 241 -7.40 -8.05 3.16
CA SER A 241 -6.39 -7.01 3.31
C SER A 241 -5.00 -7.62 3.19
N LEU A 242 -4.17 -7.06 2.32
CA LEU A 242 -2.81 -7.55 2.15
C LEU A 242 -1.92 -7.02 3.27
N ALA A 243 -1.29 -7.95 4.01
CA ALA A 243 -0.26 -7.61 4.99
C ALA A 243 1.04 -7.28 4.25
N THR A 244 1.63 -6.12 4.55
CA THR A 244 2.72 -5.54 3.77
C THR A 244 4.05 -5.53 4.51
N ALA A 245 4.04 -5.55 5.85
CA ALA A 245 5.25 -5.48 6.65
C ALA A 245 5.11 -6.22 7.99
N HIS A 246 6.21 -6.32 8.71
CA HIS A 246 6.25 -6.88 10.04
C HIS A 246 6.24 -5.76 11.10
N PRO A 247 5.44 -5.84 12.18
CA PRO A 247 5.32 -4.80 13.20
C PRO A 247 6.67 -4.44 13.87
N ALA A 248 7.58 -5.40 14.00
CA ALA A 248 8.92 -5.17 14.56
C ALA A 248 9.75 -4.12 13.81
N LYS A 249 9.41 -3.78 12.56
CA LYS A 249 10.10 -2.74 11.80
C LYS A 249 9.60 -1.33 12.10
N PHE A 250 8.49 -1.20 12.80
CA PHE A 250 7.77 0.06 13.01
C PHE A 250 7.42 0.24 14.49
N SER A 251 8.43 0.08 15.37
CA SER A 251 8.28 0.14 16.83
C SER A 251 7.49 1.36 17.29
N HIS A 252 7.85 2.54 16.78
CA HIS A 252 7.20 3.79 17.18
C HIS A 252 5.67 3.76 16.99
N ALA A 253 5.18 3.32 15.85
CA ALA A 253 3.74 3.27 15.56
C ALA A 253 3.04 2.20 16.41
N VAL A 254 3.67 1.03 16.57
CA VAL A 254 3.12 -0.09 17.35
C VAL A 254 3.07 0.24 18.84
N GLU A 255 4.14 0.79 19.40
CA GLU A 255 4.19 1.23 20.80
C GLU A 255 3.21 2.38 21.08
N LEU A 256 3.12 3.35 20.17
CA LEU A 256 2.13 4.44 20.29
C LEU A 256 0.70 3.90 20.37
N ALA A 257 0.40 2.84 19.65
CA ALA A 257 -0.91 2.23 19.69
C ALA A 257 -1.12 1.31 20.92
N LEU A 258 -0.12 0.50 21.31
CA LEU A 258 -0.33 -0.64 22.19
C LEU A 258 0.35 -0.54 23.55
N LYS A 259 1.19 0.47 23.84
CA LYS A 259 1.92 0.60 25.13
C LYS A 259 1.06 0.48 26.39
N ASP A 260 -0.19 0.91 26.30
CA ASP A 260 -1.14 0.90 27.44
C ASP A 260 -2.06 -0.33 27.41
N GLN A 261 -1.86 -1.27 26.48
CA GLN A 261 -2.67 -2.48 26.37
C GLN A 261 -2.16 -3.56 27.32
N PRO A 262 -3.05 -4.22 28.09
CA PRO A 262 -2.66 -5.30 28.98
C PRO A 262 -1.96 -6.45 28.22
N GLY A 263 -0.84 -6.92 28.76
CA GLY A 263 -0.08 -8.02 28.15
C GLY A 263 0.79 -7.65 26.96
N PHE A 264 0.75 -6.40 26.46
CA PHE A 264 1.62 -5.99 25.37
C PHE A 264 3.06 -5.76 25.84
N SER A 265 4.01 -6.33 25.09
CA SER A 265 5.43 -6.03 25.19
C SER A 265 6.03 -6.00 23.79
N PHE A 266 6.68 -4.92 23.41
CA PHE A 266 7.32 -4.83 22.09
C PHE A 266 8.46 -5.84 21.94
N GLU A 267 9.20 -6.14 23.02
CA GLU A 267 10.26 -7.15 23.00
C GLU A 267 9.73 -8.53 22.54
N ALA A 268 8.51 -8.88 22.93
CA ALA A 268 7.88 -10.13 22.52
C ALA A 268 7.43 -10.15 21.04
N VAL A 269 7.38 -8.97 20.38
CA VAL A 269 7.08 -8.84 18.95
C VAL A 269 8.32 -9.07 18.09
N LEU A 270 9.52 -8.93 18.68
CA LEU A 270 10.77 -9.04 17.92
C LEU A 270 11.05 -10.49 17.50
N PRO A 271 11.22 -10.77 16.20
CA PRO A 271 11.76 -12.05 15.75
C PRO A 271 13.16 -12.28 16.34
N GLU A 272 13.54 -13.52 16.58
CA GLU A 272 14.85 -13.89 17.12
C GLU A 272 16.00 -13.22 16.36
N GLN A 273 15.89 -13.11 15.05
CA GLN A 273 16.89 -12.50 14.18
C GLN A 273 17.05 -11.00 14.39
N PHE A 274 16.10 -10.32 15.06
CA PHE A 274 16.13 -8.87 15.30
C PHE A 274 16.68 -8.53 16.68
N HIS A 275 16.80 -9.51 17.59
CA HIS A 275 17.41 -9.27 18.89
C HIS A 275 18.88 -8.80 18.72
N GLY A 276 19.20 -7.72 19.37
CA GLY A 276 20.56 -7.13 19.33
C GLY A 276 20.93 -6.41 18.02
N LEU A 277 19.98 -6.22 17.07
CA LEU A 277 20.29 -5.46 15.83
C LEU A 277 20.65 -4.00 16.11
N GLU A 278 20.03 -3.37 17.10
CA GLU A 278 20.30 -1.95 17.43
C GLU A 278 21.70 -1.73 18.00
N GLN A 279 22.31 -2.77 18.60
CA GLN A 279 23.68 -2.72 19.12
C GLN A 279 24.74 -3.00 18.07
N LYS A 280 24.36 -3.45 16.86
CA LYS A 280 25.30 -3.71 15.78
C LYS A 280 25.78 -2.42 15.13
N GLU A 281 27.02 -2.46 14.64
CA GLU A 281 27.59 -1.37 13.86
C GLU A 281 26.70 -1.00 12.67
N LYS A 282 26.33 0.28 12.59
CA LYS A 282 25.52 0.79 11.48
C LYS A 282 26.40 1.05 10.26
N ARG A 283 26.13 0.37 9.16
CA ARG A 283 26.75 0.59 7.86
C ARG A 283 25.98 1.64 7.07
N VAL A 284 25.95 2.86 7.58
CA VAL A 284 25.24 3.99 7.00
C VAL A 284 26.21 5.12 6.73
N LEU A 285 26.07 5.75 5.57
CA LEU A 285 26.78 6.97 5.19
C LEU A 285 25.73 8.08 5.06
N GLU A 286 26.01 9.22 5.64
CA GLU A 286 25.16 10.40 5.50
C GLU A 286 25.59 11.23 4.31
N ALA A 287 24.62 11.71 3.53
CA ALA A 287 24.83 12.56 2.37
C ALA A 287 23.83 13.72 2.42
N LYS A 288 24.21 14.85 1.83
CA LYS A 288 23.24 15.92 1.55
C LYS A 288 22.25 15.45 0.48
N ALA A 289 21.10 16.07 0.41
CA ALA A 289 20.08 15.78 -0.61
C ALA A 289 20.51 16.36 -1.98
N SER A 290 21.68 15.94 -2.48
CA SER A 290 22.17 16.29 -3.81
C SER A 290 22.80 15.07 -4.50
N TRP A 291 22.63 14.97 -5.81
CA TRP A 291 23.20 13.85 -6.56
C TRP A 291 24.74 13.92 -6.62
N GLU A 292 25.31 15.12 -6.57
CA GLU A 292 26.75 15.38 -6.53
C GLU A 292 27.38 14.76 -5.28
N ASP A 293 26.79 15.04 -4.12
CA ASP A 293 27.27 14.54 -2.84
C ASP A 293 27.20 12.99 -2.78
N VAL A 294 26.08 12.43 -3.22
CA VAL A 294 25.92 10.96 -3.31
C VAL A 294 26.95 10.35 -4.28
N ARG A 295 27.19 10.97 -5.44
CA ARG A 295 28.17 10.51 -6.42
C ARG A 295 29.59 10.52 -5.84
N GLU A 296 29.97 11.59 -5.13
CA GLU A 296 31.29 11.72 -4.50
C GLU A 296 31.52 10.57 -3.48
N ILE A 297 30.54 10.32 -2.61
CA ILE A 297 30.59 9.23 -1.64
C ILE A 297 30.74 7.87 -2.33
N VAL A 298 29.95 7.60 -3.37
CA VAL A 298 30.02 6.33 -4.12
C VAL A 298 31.39 6.15 -4.77
N VAL A 299 31.90 7.18 -5.46
CA VAL A 299 33.23 7.12 -6.10
C VAL A 299 34.31 6.84 -5.07
N LYS A 300 34.30 7.55 -3.94
CA LYS A 300 35.27 7.35 -2.87
C LYS A 300 35.24 5.91 -2.32
N LYS A 301 34.04 5.36 -2.11
CA LYS A 301 33.89 3.97 -1.61
C LYS A 301 34.41 2.94 -2.61
N VAL A 302 34.10 3.11 -3.89
CA VAL A 302 34.63 2.22 -4.95
C VAL A 302 36.15 2.28 -5.03
N GLU A 303 36.76 3.46 -4.87
CA GLU A 303 38.22 3.60 -4.85
C GLU A 303 38.87 2.96 -3.62
N GLU A 304 38.24 3.09 -2.44
CA GLU A 304 38.68 2.42 -1.21
C GLU A 304 38.67 0.89 -1.38
N GLU A 305 37.59 0.33 -1.90
CA GLU A 305 37.46 -1.12 -2.14
C GLU A 305 38.45 -1.67 -3.19
N ARG A 306 38.81 -0.86 -4.20
CA ARG A 306 39.82 -1.24 -5.19
C ARG A 306 41.25 -1.28 -4.67
N ARG A 307 41.51 -0.56 -3.54
CA ARG A 307 42.84 -0.49 -2.90
C ARG A 307 43.01 -1.53 -1.79
N ALA A 308 41.91 -2.09 -1.28
CA ALA A 308 41.90 -3.16 -0.29
C ALA A 308 42.00 -4.54 -0.95
#